data_b77545a4ecd0fa36378fa2e891704876
#
_entry.id   b77545a4ecd0fa36378fa2e891704876
#
_cell.length_a   1.000
_cell.length_b   1.000
_cell.length_c   1.000
_cell.angle_alpha   90.00
_cell.angle_beta   90.00
_cell.angle_gamma   90.00
#
_symmetry.space_group_name_H-M   'P 1'
#
loop_
_entity.id
_entity.type
_entity.pdbx_description
1 polymer ?
#
loop_
_entity_poly.entity_id
_entity_poly.type
_entity_poly.pdbx_seq_one_letter_code
_entity_poly.pdbx_strand_id
1 'polypeptide(L)'
;MNKRYPSNWLFSITAASALILSACSSLMPSQSSNLPPLVFVHGNGDSAALWQTSAWRFESNGWSPNLLHAIDVPYPLARDADPKEQVGRSSTTEHMEFLKSEVEAVLKKTGAKQVVLIGNSRGGNAIRNYICNGGGAQVVSHAVIGGGTSHGVQAVPGLNDASEFSGAGPFLKQLNSPKNEKGDEVCGPTKWLTIRSDNNDKFAQPDGLWIGMKGRATLVGFDGPELKGANNVVIPRIDHRETSFTQASFNATYQFLTGQKPAHNIIEEKHVRLDGKIFGLGQDPTNPSSGNYVNNLALKGASIEVFEIDPRTGKRMGNAVHQKTITNEGTWGPFQGQSSTRYEFVVTATGYATTHFYRSPFARSSQIIHMRPERMADADKAAQAVVSLTRPRGYFDADRDTMLFDGKSDLPGITKGTGAGNSNVRLRLSESTQRSISAEFNGEKLVGLTWPTAQGHTTVLELTF
;
A
#
# COMPACT_ATOMS: atom_id res chain seq x y z
N MET A 1 -25.84 99.51 24.84
CA MET A 1 -27.30 99.33 24.96
C MET A 1 -27.72 98.00 24.43
N ASN A 2 -28.16 97.13 25.35
CA ASN A 2 -29.23 96.11 25.35
C ASN A 2 -29.78 95.59 24.02
N LYS A 3 -29.79 94.31 23.81
CA LYS A 3 -30.85 93.33 24.08
C LYS A 3 -30.49 91.96 23.42
N ARG A 4 -30.30 90.91 24.19
CA ARG A 4 -31.12 89.74 24.50
C ARG A 4 -31.63 88.96 23.27
N TYR A 5 -31.14 87.74 23.16
CA TYR A 5 -31.59 86.35 22.88
C TYR A 5 -33.01 86.13 22.35
N PRO A 6 -33.29 84.96 21.61
CA PRO A 6 -33.00 83.63 22.15
C PRO A 6 -32.54 82.59 21.11
N SER A 7 -32.11 81.46 21.68
CA SER A 7 -31.71 80.21 21.18
C SER A 7 -32.78 79.41 20.42
N ASN A 8 -32.40 78.71 19.36
CA ASN A 8 -33.11 77.50 18.94
C ASN A 8 -32.12 76.39 18.65
N TRP A 9 -32.22 75.36 19.46
CA TRP A 9 -31.52 74.10 19.30
C TRP A 9 -32.22 73.29 18.22
N LEU A 10 -31.49 72.96 17.15
CA LEU A 10 -31.87 71.91 16.22
C LEU A 10 -31.01 70.69 16.45
N PHE A 11 -31.66 69.66 16.98
CA PHE A 11 -31.11 68.33 17.07
C PHE A 11 -30.97 67.70 15.69
N SER A 12 -29.74 67.48 15.21
CA SER A 12 -29.47 66.66 14.07
C SER A 12 -29.30 65.20 14.53
N ILE A 13 -30.32 64.39 14.20
CA ILE A 13 -30.27 62.93 14.39
C ILE A 13 -29.49 62.38 13.21
N THR A 14 -28.25 61.98 13.44
CA THR A 14 -27.46 61.17 12.53
C THR A 14 -27.84 59.70 12.67
N ALA A 15 -28.64 59.21 11.72
CA ALA A 15 -28.94 57.80 11.60
C ALA A 15 -27.68 57.03 11.13
N ALA A 16 -27.06 56.33 12.09
CA ALA A 16 -26.02 55.33 11.78
C ALA A 16 -26.66 54.07 11.21
N SER A 17 -26.62 53.93 9.87
CA SER A 17 -26.97 52.69 9.23
C SER A 17 -25.90 51.61 9.46
N ALA A 18 -26.14 50.76 10.44
CA ALA A 18 -25.33 49.55 10.64
C ALA A 18 -25.65 48.54 9.51
N LEU A 19 -24.80 48.45 8.53
CA LEU A 19 -24.78 47.36 7.55
C LEU A 19 -24.40 46.06 8.29
N ILE A 20 -25.40 45.25 8.64
CA ILE A 20 -25.22 43.86 9.07
C ILE A 20 -24.83 43.07 7.82
N LEU A 21 -23.54 42.87 7.61
CA LEU A 21 -23.00 41.86 6.73
C LEU A 21 -23.30 40.49 7.36
N SER A 22 -24.44 39.92 7.00
CA SER A 22 -24.69 38.51 7.23
C SER A 22 -23.71 37.68 6.40
N ALA A 23 -22.57 37.35 7.01
CA ALA A 23 -21.71 36.30 6.52
C ALA A 23 -22.50 34.98 6.58
N CYS A 24 -23.13 34.60 5.49
CA CYS A 24 -23.53 33.22 5.27
C CYS A 24 -22.24 32.38 5.18
N SER A 25 -21.62 32.09 6.33
CA SER A 25 -20.78 30.91 6.44
C SER A 25 -21.75 29.74 6.26
N SER A 26 -21.76 29.18 5.05
CA SER A 26 -22.30 27.87 4.80
C SER A 26 -21.53 26.92 5.73
N LEU A 27 -22.11 26.66 6.89
CA LEU A 27 -21.77 25.51 7.72
C LEU A 27 -21.99 24.31 6.81
N MET A 28 -20.91 23.86 6.14
CA MET A 28 -20.87 22.50 5.65
C MET A 28 -21.22 21.64 6.86
N PRO A 29 -22.25 20.81 6.80
CA PRO A 29 -22.52 19.90 7.90
C PRO A 29 -21.24 19.10 8.09
N SER A 30 -20.65 19.20 9.25
CA SER A 30 -19.59 18.30 9.66
C SER A 30 -20.20 16.89 9.66
N GLN A 31 -20.05 16.15 8.58
CA GLN A 31 -20.25 14.71 8.59
C GLN A 31 -19.09 14.07 9.36
N SER A 32 -18.83 14.54 10.57
CA SER A 32 -18.04 13.84 11.55
C SER A 32 -18.96 12.90 12.28
N SER A 33 -19.54 11.94 11.59
CA SER A 33 -20.34 11.06 12.37
C SER A 33 -20.06 9.63 12.09
N ASN A 34 -20.22 8.71 12.07
CA ASN A 34 -20.38 7.28 12.03
C ASN A 34 -19.64 6.54 10.90
N LEU A 35 -18.59 7.11 10.29
CA LEU A 35 -17.76 6.33 9.40
C LEU A 35 -17.00 5.27 10.22
N PRO A 36 -17.09 4.00 9.85
CA PRO A 36 -16.39 2.94 10.57
C PRO A 36 -14.89 3.04 10.33
N PRO A 37 -14.06 2.61 11.30
CA PRO A 37 -12.64 2.46 11.07
C PRO A 37 -12.39 1.39 9.99
N LEU A 38 -11.42 1.67 9.12
CA LEU A 38 -10.95 0.77 8.07
C LEU A 38 -9.65 0.12 8.52
N VAL A 39 -9.58 -1.20 8.44
CA VAL A 39 -8.34 -1.96 8.66
C VAL A 39 -7.92 -2.57 7.33
N PHE A 40 -6.72 -2.18 6.88
CA PHE A 40 -6.15 -2.61 5.62
C PHE A 40 -5.15 -3.75 5.85
N VAL A 41 -5.34 -4.85 5.13
CA VAL A 41 -4.56 -6.09 5.27
C VAL A 41 -3.83 -6.41 3.97
N HIS A 42 -2.51 -6.31 3.98
CA HIS A 42 -1.69 -6.54 2.79
C HIS A 42 -1.56 -8.03 2.42
N GLY A 43 -1.03 -8.30 1.24
CA GLY A 43 -0.81 -9.64 0.70
C GLY A 43 0.49 -10.31 1.16
N ASN A 44 0.79 -11.44 0.53
CA ASN A 44 1.97 -12.27 0.82
C ASN A 44 3.26 -11.52 0.52
N GLY A 45 4.14 -11.40 1.51
CA GLY A 45 5.43 -10.72 1.38
C GLY A 45 5.37 -9.20 1.30
N ASP A 46 4.22 -8.59 1.55
CA ASP A 46 3.96 -7.16 1.44
C ASP A 46 3.94 -6.44 2.80
N SER A 47 3.54 -5.18 2.83
CA SER A 47 3.43 -4.34 4.02
C SER A 47 2.28 -3.34 3.91
N ALA A 48 2.04 -2.57 4.97
CA ALA A 48 1.05 -1.49 4.99
C ALA A 48 1.26 -0.45 3.87
N ALA A 49 2.46 -0.29 3.34
CA ALA A 49 2.78 0.66 2.28
C ALA A 49 1.98 0.46 0.98
N LEU A 50 1.44 -0.75 0.73
CA LEU A 50 0.52 -1.03 -0.36
C LEU A 50 -0.67 -0.04 -0.37
N TRP A 51 -1.15 0.34 0.79
CA TRP A 51 -2.39 1.08 0.98
C TRP A 51 -2.25 2.61 0.95
N GLN A 52 -1.05 3.14 0.71
CA GLN A 52 -0.76 4.58 0.78
C GLN A 52 -1.74 5.42 -0.07
N THR A 53 -1.90 5.10 -1.34
CA THR A 53 -2.77 5.87 -2.24
C THR A 53 -4.26 5.65 -1.96
N SER A 54 -4.63 4.47 -1.46
CA SER A 54 -6.01 4.19 -1.00
C SER A 54 -6.35 5.00 0.25
N ALA A 55 -5.44 5.08 1.23
CA ALA A 55 -5.61 5.94 2.40
C ALA A 55 -5.82 7.41 1.99
N TRP A 56 -4.98 7.95 1.12
CA TRP A 56 -5.12 9.31 0.60
C TRP A 56 -6.48 9.56 -0.08
N ARG A 57 -7.01 8.58 -0.82
CA ARG A 57 -8.33 8.70 -1.44
C ARG A 57 -9.45 8.67 -0.41
N PHE A 58 -9.37 7.80 0.60
CA PHE A 58 -10.36 7.78 1.69
C PHE A 58 -10.35 9.10 2.47
N GLU A 59 -9.19 9.64 2.81
CA GLU A 59 -9.05 10.95 3.45
C GLU A 59 -9.63 12.07 2.59
N SER A 60 -9.37 12.06 1.28
CA SER A 60 -9.90 13.03 0.33
C SER A 60 -11.43 12.95 0.18
N ASN A 61 -12.04 11.88 0.65
CA ASN A 61 -13.48 11.62 0.62
C ASN A 61 -14.11 11.50 2.03
N GLY A 62 -13.48 12.12 3.04
CA GLY A 62 -14.11 12.37 4.34
C GLY A 62 -13.75 11.42 5.47
N TRP A 63 -12.92 10.37 5.25
CA TRP A 63 -12.38 9.58 6.36
C TRP A 63 -11.29 10.36 7.11
N SER A 64 -11.41 10.40 8.43
CA SER A 64 -10.32 10.91 9.27
C SER A 64 -9.12 9.95 9.20
N PRO A 65 -7.87 10.46 9.13
CA PRO A 65 -6.67 9.62 9.22
C PRO A 65 -6.64 8.70 10.45
N ASN A 66 -7.29 9.10 11.55
CA ASN A 66 -7.39 8.30 12.77
C ASN A 66 -8.30 7.05 12.64
N LEU A 67 -9.07 6.95 11.57
CA LEU A 67 -9.93 5.81 11.24
C LEU A 67 -9.31 4.89 10.18
N LEU A 68 -8.12 5.19 9.68
CA LEU A 68 -7.42 4.41 8.66
C LEU A 68 -6.24 3.67 9.29
N HIS A 69 -6.32 2.35 9.33
CA HIS A 69 -5.34 1.49 10.00
C HIS A 69 -4.79 0.46 9.03
N ALA A 70 -3.64 0.70 8.45
CA ALA A 70 -2.93 -0.28 7.65
C ALA A 70 -1.95 -1.06 8.54
N ILE A 71 -2.09 -2.38 8.58
CA ILE A 71 -1.32 -3.25 9.46
C ILE A 71 -0.09 -3.81 8.76
N ASP A 72 0.97 -4.08 9.54
CA ASP A 72 2.19 -4.73 9.08
C ASP A 72 2.32 -6.10 9.75
N VAL A 73 1.99 -7.17 9.03
CA VAL A 73 2.20 -8.54 9.52
C VAL A 73 3.69 -8.79 9.70
N PRO A 74 4.20 -9.13 10.88
CA PRO A 74 5.65 -9.23 11.15
C PRO A 74 6.39 -10.16 10.20
N TYR A 75 5.81 -11.33 9.92
CA TYR A 75 6.31 -12.31 8.97
C TYR A 75 5.28 -12.51 7.85
N PRO A 76 5.32 -11.66 6.81
CA PRO A 76 4.24 -11.58 5.82
C PRO A 76 4.21 -12.73 4.83
N LEU A 77 5.26 -13.54 4.75
CA LEU A 77 5.31 -14.71 3.86
C LEU A 77 4.54 -15.89 4.45
N ALA A 78 3.76 -16.57 3.62
CA ALA A 78 3.11 -17.81 3.95
C ALA A 78 4.13 -18.95 4.06
N ARG A 79 3.85 -19.93 4.92
CA ARG A 79 4.59 -21.20 4.95
C ARG A 79 4.40 -21.98 3.66
N ASP A 80 5.38 -22.74 3.25
CA ASP A 80 5.27 -23.62 2.08
C ASP A 80 4.26 -24.74 2.33
N ALA A 81 4.24 -25.26 3.58
CA ALA A 81 3.23 -26.15 4.11
C ALA A 81 2.69 -25.53 5.41
N ASP A 82 1.42 -25.14 5.43
CA ASP A 82 0.82 -24.34 6.50
C ASP A 82 1.01 -24.92 7.91
N PRO A 83 0.84 -26.24 8.15
CA PRO A 83 1.04 -26.82 9.48
C PRO A 83 2.52 -26.96 9.89
N LYS A 84 3.47 -26.80 8.97
CA LYS A 84 4.90 -26.98 9.26
C LYS A 84 5.56 -25.65 9.59
N GLU A 85 6.10 -25.53 10.80
CA GLU A 85 6.86 -24.34 11.20
C GLU A 85 8.01 -24.05 10.23
N GLN A 86 8.16 -22.77 9.88
CA GLN A 86 9.17 -22.31 8.94
C GLN A 86 9.66 -20.91 9.32
N VAL A 87 10.97 -20.73 9.39
CA VAL A 87 11.61 -19.48 9.80
C VAL A 87 11.18 -18.33 8.88
N GLY A 88 10.78 -17.20 9.49
CA GLY A 88 10.41 -15.98 8.76
C GLY A 88 9.08 -16.05 8.02
N ARG A 89 8.24 -17.02 8.33
CA ARG A 89 6.93 -17.24 7.70
C ARG A 89 5.85 -17.45 8.74
N SER A 90 4.62 -17.16 8.38
CA SER A 90 3.46 -17.35 9.24
C SER A 90 2.45 -18.33 8.63
N SER A 91 1.77 -19.08 9.48
CA SER A 91 0.65 -19.92 9.12
C SER A 91 -0.63 -19.09 8.94
N THR A 92 -1.68 -19.73 8.42
CA THR A 92 -3.03 -19.16 8.33
C THR A 92 -3.60 -18.80 9.69
N THR A 93 -3.31 -19.59 10.72
CA THR A 93 -3.73 -19.31 12.11
C THR A 93 -3.00 -18.13 12.69
N GLU A 94 -1.68 -18.07 12.58
CA GLU A 94 -0.89 -16.91 13.08
C GLU A 94 -1.27 -15.61 12.41
N HIS A 95 -1.52 -15.63 11.09
CA HIS A 95 -1.99 -14.44 10.37
C HIS A 95 -3.39 -14.01 10.83
N MET A 96 -4.30 -14.96 11.04
CA MET A 96 -5.64 -14.67 11.57
C MET A 96 -5.59 -14.09 12.99
N GLU A 97 -4.82 -14.67 13.89
CA GLU A 97 -4.71 -14.18 15.27
C GLU A 97 -4.05 -12.81 15.35
N PHE A 98 -3.05 -12.54 14.49
CA PHE A 98 -2.48 -11.20 14.35
C PHE A 98 -3.54 -10.20 13.89
N LEU A 99 -4.31 -10.51 12.83
CA LEU A 99 -5.39 -9.64 12.36
C LEU A 99 -6.43 -9.40 13.45
N LYS A 100 -6.81 -10.43 14.19
CA LYS A 100 -7.74 -10.32 15.33
C LYS A 100 -7.23 -9.33 16.37
N SER A 101 -5.97 -9.44 16.78
CA SER A 101 -5.38 -8.54 17.77
C SER A 101 -5.36 -7.08 17.28
N GLU A 102 -5.07 -6.84 16.01
CA GLU A 102 -5.10 -5.51 15.40
C GLU A 102 -6.53 -4.94 15.35
N VAL A 103 -7.53 -5.75 14.98
CA VAL A 103 -8.94 -5.33 14.98
C VAL A 103 -9.40 -4.96 16.40
N GLU A 104 -9.08 -5.78 17.40
CA GLU A 104 -9.40 -5.51 18.81
C GLU A 104 -8.74 -4.19 19.29
N ALA A 105 -7.49 -3.94 18.91
CA ALA A 105 -6.78 -2.70 19.22
C ALA A 105 -7.45 -1.49 18.55
N VAL A 106 -7.89 -1.59 17.30
CA VAL A 106 -8.60 -0.53 16.58
C VAL A 106 -9.95 -0.25 17.22
N LEU A 107 -10.74 -1.27 17.53
CA LEU A 107 -12.04 -1.10 18.21
C LEU A 107 -11.87 -0.40 19.58
N LYS A 108 -10.87 -0.83 20.35
CA LYS A 108 -10.55 -0.20 21.65
C LYS A 108 -10.11 1.25 21.47
N LYS A 109 -9.24 1.54 20.50
CA LYS A 109 -8.71 2.88 20.24
C LYS A 109 -9.78 3.87 19.76
N THR A 110 -10.68 3.39 18.88
CA THR A 110 -11.69 4.25 18.25
C THR A 110 -13.03 4.30 19.00
N GLY A 111 -13.29 3.35 19.88
CA GLY A 111 -14.59 3.16 20.54
C GLY A 111 -15.69 2.66 19.59
N ALA A 112 -15.33 2.32 18.34
CA ALA A 112 -16.26 1.79 17.36
C ALA A 112 -16.74 0.38 17.76
N LYS A 113 -17.97 0.05 17.37
CA LYS A 113 -18.53 -1.30 17.59
C LYS A 113 -18.14 -2.28 16.48
N GLN A 114 -17.87 -1.77 15.30
CA GLN A 114 -17.53 -2.57 14.12
C GLN A 114 -16.44 -1.86 13.29
N VAL A 115 -15.71 -2.66 12.53
CA VAL A 115 -14.72 -2.23 11.55
C VAL A 115 -15.14 -2.65 10.15
N VAL A 116 -14.50 -2.06 9.14
CA VAL A 116 -14.43 -2.57 7.77
C VAL A 116 -13.05 -3.18 7.57
N LEU A 117 -12.98 -4.35 6.97
CA LEU A 117 -11.72 -4.98 6.57
C LEU A 117 -11.54 -4.88 5.05
N ILE A 118 -10.36 -4.43 4.62
CA ILE A 118 -10.00 -4.32 3.21
C ILE A 118 -8.68 -5.07 3.00
N GLY A 119 -8.70 -6.15 2.23
CA GLY A 119 -7.55 -7.02 2.05
C GLY A 119 -7.12 -7.19 0.60
N ASN A 120 -5.83 -7.48 0.41
CA ASN A 120 -5.28 -7.90 -0.86
C ASN A 120 -4.76 -9.33 -0.75
N SER A 121 -5.03 -10.17 -1.76
CA SER A 121 -4.39 -11.48 -1.90
C SER A 121 -4.53 -12.34 -0.64
N ARG A 122 -3.41 -12.77 -0.04
CA ARG A 122 -3.33 -13.49 1.24
C ARG A 122 -4.09 -12.78 2.36
N GLY A 123 -4.07 -11.44 2.39
CA GLY A 123 -4.84 -10.65 3.35
C GLY A 123 -6.35 -10.92 3.26
N GLY A 124 -6.86 -11.19 2.06
CA GLY A 124 -8.25 -11.61 1.86
C GLY A 124 -8.55 -12.96 2.52
N ASN A 125 -7.63 -13.94 2.42
CA ASN A 125 -7.78 -15.23 3.09
C ASN A 125 -7.74 -15.08 4.62
N ALA A 126 -6.88 -14.22 5.16
CA ALA A 126 -6.84 -13.90 6.58
C ALA A 126 -8.16 -13.26 7.07
N ILE A 127 -8.72 -12.33 6.30
CA ILE A 127 -10.03 -11.73 6.58
C ILE A 127 -11.13 -12.78 6.60
N ARG A 128 -11.18 -13.66 5.59
CA ARG A 128 -12.15 -14.77 5.55
C ARG A 128 -12.01 -15.69 6.75
N ASN A 129 -10.77 -16.07 7.07
CA ASN A 129 -10.49 -16.94 8.21
C ASN A 129 -10.91 -16.29 9.54
N TYR A 130 -10.61 -15.01 9.72
CA TYR A 130 -10.99 -14.26 10.92
C TYR A 130 -12.52 -14.16 11.06
N ILE A 131 -13.24 -13.82 10.00
CA ILE A 131 -14.70 -13.68 10.05
C ILE A 131 -15.37 -15.04 10.26
N CYS A 132 -14.90 -16.10 9.59
CA CYS A 132 -15.52 -17.41 9.67
C CYS A 132 -15.14 -18.20 10.94
N ASN A 133 -13.90 -18.10 11.39
CA ASN A 133 -13.33 -18.97 12.43
C ASN A 133 -12.78 -18.22 13.65
N GLY A 134 -12.41 -16.93 13.51
CA GLY A 134 -11.76 -16.12 14.54
C GLY A 134 -12.69 -15.23 15.37
N GLY A 135 -14.02 -15.30 15.14
CA GLY A 135 -15.01 -14.46 15.85
C GLY A 135 -15.28 -13.10 15.18
N GLY A 136 -14.70 -12.82 14.02
CA GLY A 136 -14.85 -11.54 13.32
C GLY A 136 -16.27 -11.21 12.86
N ALA A 137 -17.16 -12.22 12.69
CA ALA A 137 -18.52 -12.03 12.21
C ALA A 137 -19.37 -11.04 13.05
N GLN A 138 -19.02 -10.85 14.32
CA GLN A 138 -19.74 -9.93 15.22
C GLN A 138 -19.28 -8.48 15.10
N VAL A 139 -18.03 -8.28 14.67
CA VAL A 139 -17.36 -6.96 14.71
C VAL A 139 -16.95 -6.43 13.33
N VAL A 140 -17.17 -7.21 12.26
CA VAL A 140 -16.86 -6.78 10.89
C VAL A 140 -18.15 -6.52 10.11
N SER A 141 -18.41 -5.24 9.78
CA SER A 141 -19.60 -4.85 9.03
C SER A 141 -19.46 -5.13 7.53
N HIS A 142 -18.30 -4.88 6.96
CA HIS A 142 -17.99 -5.06 5.54
C HIS A 142 -16.61 -5.66 5.36
N ALA A 143 -16.46 -6.53 4.37
CA ALA A 143 -15.20 -7.09 3.95
C ALA A 143 -15.02 -6.86 2.43
N VAL A 144 -13.87 -6.30 2.05
CA VAL A 144 -13.49 -6.06 0.65
C VAL A 144 -12.19 -6.83 0.37
N ILE A 145 -12.18 -7.62 -0.68
CA ILE A 145 -11.03 -8.44 -1.06
C ILE A 145 -10.63 -8.13 -2.50
N GLY A 146 -9.46 -7.53 -2.69
CA GLY A 146 -8.84 -7.32 -3.99
C GLY A 146 -7.87 -8.45 -4.34
N GLY A 147 -7.99 -9.04 -5.54
CA GLY A 147 -7.10 -10.11 -6.00
C GLY A 147 -7.06 -11.31 -5.04
N GLY A 148 -8.19 -11.66 -4.43
CA GLY A 148 -8.27 -12.74 -3.48
C GLY A 148 -7.88 -14.09 -4.10
N THR A 149 -7.12 -14.89 -3.37
CA THR A 149 -6.84 -16.28 -3.79
C THR A 149 -7.89 -17.23 -3.21
N SER A 150 -9.18 -16.87 -3.39
CA SER A 150 -10.31 -17.50 -2.71
C SER A 150 -10.44 -18.98 -3.03
N HIS A 151 -10.19 -19.37 -4.27
CA HIS A 151 -10.16 -20.78 -4.70
C HIS A 151 -8.72 -21.29 -4.95
N GLY A 152 -7.72 -20.56 -4.43
CA GLY A 152 -6.29 -20.86 -4.57
C GLY A 152 -5.65 -20.26 -5.81
N VAL A 153 -4.35 -20.43 -5.93
CA VAL A 153 -3.58 -20.12 -7.16
C VAL A 153 -3.54 -21.36 -8.09
N GLN A 154 -3.86 -22.50 -7.55
CA GLN A 154 -4.11 -23.77 -8.23
C GLN A 154 -5.01 -24.66 -7.35
N ALA A 155 -5.76 -25.58 -7.96
CA ALA A 155 -6.61 -26.55 -7.28
C ALA A 155 -6.35 -27.98 -7.78
N VAL A 156 -5.09 -28.28 -8.11
CA VAL A 156 -4.66 -29.60 -8.61
C VAL A 156 -4.40 -30.52 -7.42
N PRO A 157 -5.19 -31.60 -7.23
CA PRO A 157 -4.99 -32.50 -6.12
C PRO A 157 -3.59 -33.14 -6.11
N GLY A 158 -2.98 -33.22 -4.92
CA GLY A 158 -1.63 -33.76 -4.74
C GLY A 158 -0.51 -32.78 -5.06
N LEU A 159 -0.84 -31.56 -5.53
CA LEU A 159 0.15 -30.52 -5.78
C LEU A 159 0.10 -29.49 -4.66
N ASN A 160 1.10 -29.52 -3.75
CA ASN A 160 1.21 -28.57 -2.63
C ASN A 160 -0.08 -28.42 -1.79
N ASP A 161 -0.80 -29.50 -1.53
CA ASP A 161 -2.09 -29.47 -0.82
C ASP A 161 -1.98 -28.89 0.59
N ALA A 162 -0.80 -28.97 1.22
CA ALA A 162 -0.55 -28.38 2.52
C ALA A 162 -0.34 -26.84 2.49
N SER A 163 -0.22 -26.24 1.29
CA SER A 163 -0.10 -24.79 1.15
C SER A 163 -1.46 -24.11 1.32
N GLU A 164 -1.48 -22.95 2.00
CA GLU A 164 -2.68 -22.11 2.11
C GLU A 164 -3.21 -21.61 0.76
N PHE A 165 -2.38 -21.67 -0.31
CA PHE A 165 -2.76 -21.25 -1.65
C PHE A 165 -3.26 -22.39 -2.55
N SER A 166 -3.37 -23.62 -2.03
CA SER A 166 -3.94 -24.73 -2.77
C SER A 166 -5.45 -24.80 -2.62
N GLY A 167 -6.20 -24.61 -3.70
CA GLY A 167 -7.65 -24.81 -3.72
C GLY A 167 -8.07 -26.26 -3.46
N ALA A 168 -7.15 -27.22 -3.71
CA ALA A 168 -7.33 -28.64 -3.36
C ALA A 168 -6.96 -28.94 -1.89
N GLY A 169 -6.35 -27.99 -1.19
CA GLY A 169 -5.88 -28.14 0.18
C GLY A 169 -6.98 -27.98 1.23
N PRO A 170 -6.73 -28.45 2.47
CA PRO A 170 -7.73 -28.46 3.54
C PRO A 170 -8.19 -27.05 3.95
N PHE A 171 -7.29 -26.08 3.97
CA PHE A 171 -7.60 -24.70 4.40
C PHE A 171 -8.68 -24.07 3.51
N LEU A 172 -8.44 -23.99 2.19
CA LEU A 172 -9.41 -23.37 1.27
C LEU A 172 -10.67 -24.21 1.09
N LYS A 173 -10.58 -25.55 1.14
CA LYS A 173 -11.78 -26.42 1.17
C LYS A 173 -12.69 -26.09 2.36
N GLN A 174 -12.10 -25.86 3.54
CA GLN A 174 -12.86 -25.47 4.73
C GLN A 174 -13.49 -24.08 4.55
N LEU A 175 -12.71 -23.08 4.08
CA LEU A 175 -13.23 -21.74 3.85
C LEU A 175 -14.31 -21.70 2.77
N ASN A 176 -14.20 -22.53 1.73
CA ASN A 176 -15.15 -22.58 0.61
C ASN A 176 -16.31 -23.57 0.84
N SER A 177 -16.36 -24.25 1.99
CA SER A 177 -17.51 -25.08 2.31
C SER A 177 -18.78 -24.22 2.40
N PRO A 178 -19.93 -24.70 1.90
CA PRO A 178 -21.20 -23.97 1.96
C PRO A 178 -21.54 -23.53 3.39
N LYS A 179 -21.94 -22.28 3.54
CA LYS A 179 -22.31 -21.69 4.84
C LYS A 179 -23.83 -21.64 5.06
N ASN A 180 -24.60 -21.89 4.00
CA ASN A 180 -26.05 -21.95 4.04
C ASN A 180 -26.58 -22.84 2.90
N GLU A 181 -27.90 -23.02 2.83
CA GLU A 181 -28.58 -23.83 1.83
C GLU A 181 -28.40 -23.32 0.38
N LYS A 182 -28.06 -22.04 0.19
CA LYS A 182 -27.77 -21.46 -1.12
C LYS A 182 -26.36 -21.78 -1.62
N GLY A 183 -25.51 -22.37 -0.77
CA GLY A 183 -24.14 -22.68 -1.10
C GLY A 183 -23.19 -21.49 -1.00
N ASP A 184 -23.54 -20.43 -0.26
CA ASP A 184 -22.67 -19.28 -0.07
C ASP A 184 -21.38 -19.67 0.66
N GLU A 185 -20.26 -19.04 0.27
CA GLU A 185 -18.93 -19.24 0.83
C GLU A 185 -18.54 -18.14 1.83
N VAL A 186 -19.42 -17.16 2.00
CA VAL A 186 -19.24 -16.02 2.90
C VAL A 186 -19.88 -16.27 4.26
N CYS A 187 -19.28 -15.76 5.33
CA CYS A 187 -19.71 -16.00 6.70
C CYS A 187 -20.35 -14.76 7.33
N GLY A 188 -21.29 -15.01 8.24
CA GLY A 188 -21.88 -14.00 9.12
C GLY A 188 -22.78 -12.99 8.42
N PRO A 189 -23.19 -11.93 9.15
CA PRO A 189 -23.97 -10.82 8.59
C PRO A 189 -23.10 -9.81 7.83
N THR A 190 -21.80 -10.03 7.76
CA THR A 190 -20.83 -9.18 7.05
C THR A 190 -21.24 -9.06 5.57
N LYS A 191 -21.18 -7.85 5.03
CA LYS A 191 -21.34 -7.61 3.59
C LYS A 191 -20.00 -7.80 2.90
N TRP A 192 -20.01 -8.46 1.73
CA TRP A 192 -18.79 -8.86 1.04
C TRP A 192 -18.70 -8.27 -0.36
N LEU A 193 -17.51 -7.77 -0.71
CA LEU A 193 -17.11 -7.37 -2.06
C LEU A 193 -15.82 -8.09 -2.43
N THR A 194 -15.77 -8.68 -3.63
CA THR A 194 -14.50 -9.08 -4.24
C THR A 194 -14.23 -8.26 -5.50
N ILE A 195 -12.96 -7.93 -5.73
CA ILE A 195 -12.49 -7.23 -6.92
C ILE A 195 -11.44 -8.10 -7.58
N ARG A 196 -11.67 -8.48 -8.83
CA ARG A 196 -10.72 -9.24 -9.64
C ARG A 196 -10.41 -8.55 -10.96
N SER A 197 -9.31 -8.93 -11.56
CA SER A 197 -9.01 -8.64 -12.96
C SER A 197 -9.74 -9.61 -13.89
N ASP A 198 -9.72 -9.31 -15.17
CA ASP A 198 -10.17 -10.22 -16.22
C ASP A 198 -9.11 -11.31 -16.50
N ASN A 199 -7.87 -10.93 -16.82
CA ASN A 199 -6.80 -11.86 -17.17
C ASN A 199 -5.39 -11.36 -16.83
N ASN A 200 -5.23 -10.18 -16.25
CA ASN A 200 -3.92 -9.62 -15.89
C ASN A 200 -3.44 -9.98 -14.48
N ASP A 201 -4.26 -10.69 -13.70
CA ASP A 201 -3.85 -11.21 -12.41
C ASP A 201 -3.08 -12.54 -12.60
N LYS A 202 -1.76 -12.51 -12.43
CA LYS A 202 -0.91 -13.69 -12.62
C LYS A 202 -1.22 -14.86 -11.69
N PHE A 203 -1.92 -14.61 -10.58
CA PHE A 203 -2.31 -15.63 -9.60
C PHE A 203 -3.69 -16.24 -9.88
N ALA A 204 -4.37 -15.79 -10.94
CA ALA A 204 -5.64 -16.29 -11.39
C ALA A 204 -5.54 -16.67 -12.88
N GLN A 205 -4.78 -17.74 -13.17
CA GLN A 205 -4.45 -18.14 -14.54
C GLN A 205 -4.83 -19.62 -14.77
N PRO A 206 -5.69 -19.90 -15.79
CA PRO A 206 -6.12 -21.26 -16.06
C PRO A 206 -5.05 -22.14 -16.71
N ASP A 207 -4.00 -21.57 -17.27
CA ASP A 207 -2.96 -22.25 -18.06
C ASP A 207 -1.72 -22.65 -17.25
N GLY A 208 -1.74 -22.48 -15.94
CA GLY A 208 -0.65 -22.83 -15.06
C GLY A 208 0.54 -21.87 -15.08
N LEU A 209 0.39 -20.65 -15.61
CA LEU A 209 1.48 -19.65 -15.63
C LEU A 209 2.10 -19.42 -14.26
N TRP A 210 1.26 -19.33 -13.24
CA TRP A 210 1.73 -19.11 -11.87
C TRP A 210 2.60 -20.25 -11.34
N ILE A 211 2.23 -21.49 -11.57
CA ILE A 211 2.99 -22.67 -11.10
C ILE A 211 4.22 -22.97 -11.98
N GLY A 212 4.49 -22.15 -12.99
CA GLY A 212 5.62 -22.32 -13.90
C GLY A 212 5.52 -23.54 -14.81
N MET A 213 4.35 -24.16 -14.92
CA MET A 213 4.07 -25.31 -15.76
C MET A 213 3.20 -24.87 -16.94
N LYS A 214 3.82 -24.25 -17.93
CA LYS A 214 3.11 -23.75 -19.12
C LYS A 214 2.23 -24.85 -19.74
N GLY A 215 0.98 -24.51 -20.01
CA GLY A 215 -0.01 -25.43 -20.60
C GLY A 215 -0.63 -26.42 -19.62
N ARG A 216 -0.25 -26.38 -18.34
CA ARG A 216 -0.92 -27.16 -17.29
C ARG A 216 -2.02 -26.29 -16.66
N ALA A 217 -3.27 -26.75 -16.71
CA ALA A 217 -4.38 -26.08 -16.08
C ALA A 217 -4.18 -25.98 -14.57
N THR A 218 -4.44 -24.80 -13.98
CA THR A 218 -4.43 -24.58 -12.53
C THR A 218 -5.70 -25.08 -11.87
N LEU A 219 -6.78 -25.29 -12.62
CA LEU A 219 -8.14 -25.62 -12.19
C LEU A 219 -8.85 -24.53 -11.37
N VAL A 220 -8.36 -23.29 -11.43
CA VAL A 220 -9.00 -22.12 -10.79
C VAL A 220 -9.54 -21.11 -11.79
N GLY A 221 -8.83 -20.74 -12.83
CA GLY A 221 -9.27 -19.76 -13.82
C GLY A 221 -9.23 -18.29 -13.32
N PHE A 222 -9.73 -17.40 -14.18
CA PHE A 222 -9.76 -15.96 -13.90
C PHE A 222 -10.77 -15.56 -12.83
N ASP A 223 -11.75 -16.40 -12.57
CA ASP A 223 -12.80 -16.24 -11.55
C ASP A 223 -12.38 -16.79 -10.17
N GLY A 224 -11.19 -17.36 -10.06
CA GLY A 224 -10.67 -17.88 -8.78
C GLY A 224 -10.74 -16.90 -7.59
N PRO A 225 -10.63 -15.58 -7.78
CA PRO A 225 -10.82 -14.60 -6.72
C PRO A 225 -12.25 -14.37 -6.24
N GLU A 226 -13.28 -14.82 -6.97
CA GLU A 226 -14.69 -14.62 -6.62
C GLU A 226 -15.11 -15.44 -5.39
N LEU A 227 -16.22 -15.02 -4.77
CA LEU A 227 -16.86 -15.73 -3.66
C LEU A 227 -18.37 -15.84 -3.91
N LYS A 228 -18.94 -17.01 -3.69
CA LYS A 228 -20.40 -17.18 -3.69
C LYS A 228 -21.01 -16.44 -2.49
N GLY A 229 -22.05 -15.68 -2.74
CA GLY A 229 -22.69 -14.84 -1.73
C GLY A 229 -22.08 -13.44 -1.56
N ALA A 230 -20.98 -13.13 -2.25
CA ALA A 230 -20.40 -11.78 -2.29
C ALA A 230 -20.89 -10.98 -3.51
N ASN A 231 -20.72 -9.66 -3.45
CA ASN A 231 -20.73 -8.82 -4.64
C ASN A 231 -19.38 -9.00 -5.35
N ASN A 232 -19.38 -9.55 -6.57
CA ASN A 232 -18.16 -9.85 -7.33
C ASN A 232 -18.04 -8.84 -8.48
N VAL A 233 -16.91 -8.09 -8.51
CA VAL A 233 -16.63 -7.03 -9.49
C VAL A 233 -15.40 -7.36 -10.30
N VAL A 234 -15.50 -7.19 -11.62
CA VAL A 234 -14.39 -7.33 -12.55
C VAL A 234 -13.92 -5.95 -12.99
N ILE A 235 -12.63 -5.67 -12.84
CA ILE A 235 -11.98 -4.49 -13.37
C ILE A 235 -10.95 -4.95 -14.42
N PRO A 236 -11.14 -4.63 -15.70
CA PRO A 236 -10.30 -5.19 -16.75
C PRO A 236 -8.87 -4.63 -16.70
N ARG A 237 -7.92 -5.45 -17.11
CA ARG A 237 -6.51 -5.13 -17.33
C ARG A 237 -5.71 -4.68 -16.11
N ILE A 238 -6.24 -4.71 -14.91
CA ILE A 238 -5.47 -4.43 -13.69
C ILE A 238 -4.70 -5.66 -13.24
N ASP A 239 -3.54 -5.46 -12.62
CA ASP A 239 -2.77 -6.55 -12.06
C ASP A 239 -3.27 -6.97 -10.67
N HIS A 240 -2.67 -8.02 -10.12
CA HIS A 240 -3.02 -8.59 -8.82
C HIS A 240 -3.04 -7.59 -7.66
N ARG A 241 -2.08 -6.67 -7.59
CA ARG A 241 -2.01 -5.64 -6.56
C ARG A 241 -2.91 -4.46 -6.88
N GLU A 242 -3.03 -4.11 -8.15
CA GLU A 242 -3.89 -3.02 -8.64
C GLU A 242 -5.37 -3.23 -8.30
N THR A 243 -5.81 -4.47 -8.07
CA THR A 243 -7.15 -4.77 -7.54
C THR A 243 -7.45 -4.09 -6.19
N SER A 244 -6.43 -3.57 -5.50
CA SER A 244 -6.54 -3.02 -4.15
C SER A 244 -6.33 -1.51 -4.07
N PHE A 245 -5.60 -0.92 -5.01
CA PHE A 245 -5.19 0.48 -4.82
C PHE A 245 -5.49 1.42 -5.99
N THR A 246 -5.83 0.92 -7.19
CA THR A 246 -6.16 1.81 -8.32
C THR A 246 -7.39 2.66 -8.03
N GLN A 247 -7.55 3.74 -8.79
CA GLN A 247 -8.74 4.57 -8.68
C GLN A 247 -10.01 3.78 -8.98
N ALA A 248 -9.98 2.85 -9.95
CA ALA A 248 -11.12 2.02 -10.28
C ALA A 248 -11.48 1.08 -9.11
N SER A 249 -10.49 0.44 -8.49
CA SER A 249 -10.66 -0.42 -7.31
C SER A 249 -11.17 0.38 -6.11
N PHE A 250 -10.63 1.58 -5.90
CA PHE A 250 -11.12 2.49 -4.86
C PHE A 250 -12.57 2.91 -5.11
N ASN A 251 -12.95 3.25 -6.34
CA ASN A 251 -14.32 3.65 -6.69
C ASN A 251 -15.32 2.53 -6.37
N ALA A 252 -15.00 1.28 -6.74
CA ALA A 252 -15.83 0.12 -6.44
C ALA A 252 -15.96 -0.09 -4.92
N THR A 253 -14.84 -0.02 -4.19
CA THR A 253 -14.79 -0.15 -2.74
C THR A 253 -15.60 0.96 -2.05
N TYR A 254 -15.37 2.22 -2.41
CA TYR A 254 -16.05 3.36 -1.82
C TYR A 254 -17.57 3.29 -2.04
N GLN A 255 -17.99 2.98 -3.27
CA GLN A 255 -19.41 2.83 -3.60
C GLN A 255 -20.05 1.67 -2.84
N PHE A 256 -19.34 0.57 -2.66
CA PHE A 256 -19.83 -0.56 -1.87
C PHE A 256 -20.02 -0.18 -0.39
N LEU A 257 -19.10 0.58 0.20
CA LEU A 257 -19.15 0.98 1.60
C LEU A 257 -20.19 2.06 1.89
N THR A 258 -20.40 3.00 0.95
CA THR A 258 -21.18 4.21 1.18
C THR A 258 -22.48 4.28 0.37
N GLY A 259 -22.63 3.47 -0.66
CA GLY A 259 -23.69 3.58 -1.65
C GLY A 259 -23.50 4.73 -2.64
N GLN A 260 -22.41 5.50 -2.55
CA GLN A 260 -22.14 6.69 -3.35
C GLN A 260 -20.82 6.58 -4.11
N LYS A 261 -20.70 7.29 -5.22
CA LYS A 261 -19.42 7.46 -5.91
C LYS A 261 -18.53 8.43 -5.11
N PRO A 262 -17.20 8.23 -5.08
CA PRO A 262 -16.30 9.20 -4.47
C PRO A 262 -16.37 10.54 -5.22
N ALA A 263 -16.34 11.64 -4.47
CA ALA A 263 -16.34 13.00 -5.02
C ALA A 263 -14.98 13.41 -5.57
N HIS A 264 -13.92 12.86 -4.99
CA HIS A 264 -12.54 13.25 -5.28
C HIS A 264 -11.65 12.04 -5.53
N ASN A 265 -10.59 12.22 -6.32
CA ASN A 265 -9.47 11.29 -6.36
C ASN A 265 -8.57 11.56 -5.12
N ILE A 266 -7.43 12.22 -5.31
CA ILE A 266 -6.55 12.64 -4.21
C ILE A 266 -6.54 14.17 -4.20
N ILE A 267 -6.91 14.75 -3.04
CA ILE A 267 -6.78 16.19 -2.78
C ILE A 267 -5.43 16.43 -2.13
N GLU A 268 -4.58 17.21 -2.75
CA GLU A 268 -3.24 17.52 -2.24
C GLU A 268 -3.30 18.40 -0.99
N GLU A 269 -2.40 18.13 -0.04
CA GLU A 269 -2.08 19.00 1.09
C GLU A 269 -0.89 19.88 0.70
N LYS A 270 -0.82 21.11 1.20
CA LYS A 270 0.34 21.98 0.98
C LYS A 270 1.53 21.54 1.83
N HIS A 271 1.26 21.24 3.10
CA HIS A 271 2.24 20.76 4.07
C HIS A 271 1.92 19.31 4.40
N VAL A 272 2.92 18.44 4.36
CA VAL A 272 2.74 17.01 4.61
C VAL A 272 3.55 16.56 5.82
N ARG A 273 2.94 15.74 6.65
CA ARG A 273 3.61 15.05 7.75
C ARG A 273 3.89 13.61 7.30
N LEU A 274 5.15 13.30 7.12
CA LEU A 274 5.62 12.03 6.58
C LEU A 274 6.21 11.16 7.70
N ASP A 275 5.82 9.92 7.73
CA ASP A 275 6.31 8.92 8.67
C ASP A 275 6.21 7.52 8.04
N GLY A 276 6.84 6.55 8.66
CA GLY A 276 6.81 5.16 8.23
C GLY A 276 7.85 4.36 8.98
N LYS A 277 8.05 3.10 8.57
CA LYS A 277 9.00 2.21 9.20
C LYS A 277 10.17 1.89 8.28
N ILE A 278 11.33 1.62 8.86
CA ILE A 278 12.47 1.02 8.17
C ILE A 278 12.53 -0.45 8.57
N PHE A 279 12.31 -1.32 7.61
CA PHE A 279 12.31 -2.76 7.78
C PHE A 279 13.64 -3.38 7.37
N GLY A 280 13.96 -4.50 8.00
CA GLY A 280 15.11 -5.32 7.62
C GLY A 280 14.75 -6.48 6.68
N LEU A 281 15.76 -7.29 6.44
CA LEU A 281 15.64 -8.60 5.81
C LEU A 281 16.10 -9.64 6.83
N GLY A 282 15.34 -10.72 6.97
CA GLY A 282 15.74 -11.87 7.76
C GLY A 282 16.62 -12.83 6.96
N GLN A 283 17.31 -13.70 7.66
CA GLN A 283 18.05 -14.83 7.10
C GLN A 283 17.85 -16.02 8.02
N ASP A 284 17.68 -17.20 7.45
CA ASP A 284 17.61 -18.43 8.25
C ASP A 284 18.98 -18.74 8.84
N PRO A 285 19.14 -18.71 10.16
CA PRO A 285 20.44 -18.96 10.79
C PRO A 285 20.92 -20.41 10.64
N THR A 286 19.99 -21.33 10.37
CA THR A 286 20.29 -22.75 10.17
C THR A 286 20.58 -23.10 8.70
N ASN A 287 20.10 -22.26 7.78
CA ASN A 287 20.33 -22.40 6.34
C ASN A 287 20.54 -21.04 5.67
N PRO A 288 21.68 -20.37 5.90
CA PRO A 288 21.98 -19.07 5.31
C PRO A 288 21.96 -19.07 3.77
N SER A 289 22.21 -20.24 3.16
CA SER A 289 22.17 -20.41 1.69
C SER A 289 20.78 -20.33 1.09
N SER A 290 19.70 -20.44 1.89
CA SER A 290 18.32 -20.22 1.44
C SER A 290 18.05 -18.75 1.04
N GLY A 291 19.01 -17.85 1.33
CA GLY A 291 18.90 -16.43 1.01
C GLY A 291 18.15 -15.61 2.07
N ASN A 292 17.86 -14.37 1.69
CA ASN A 292 17.13 -13.45 2.55
C ASN A 292 15.62 -13.62 2.38
N TYR A 293 14.88 -13.46 3.48
CA TYR A 293 13.43 -13.33 3.42
C TYR A 293 12.97 -11.95 3.89
N VAL A 294 11.84 -11.48 3.37
CA VAL A 294 11.22 -10.23 3.82
C VAL A 294 10.56 -10.42 5.18
N ASN A 295 10.71 -9.42 6.05
CA ASN A 295 9.92 -9.29 7.27
C ASN A 295 9.53 -7.81 7.45
N ASN A 296 8.54 -7.55 8.30
CA ASN A 296 8.10 -6.18 8.63
C ASN A 296 8.55 -5.81 10.05
N LEU A 297 9.72 -6.29 10.45
CA LEU A 297 10.34 -5.96 11.72
C LEU A 297 11.23 -4.72 11.57
N ALA A 298 11.28 -3.91 12.63
CA ALA A 298 12.12 -2.73 12.70
C ALA A 298 13.61 -3.07 12.49
N LEU A 299 14.26 -2.36 11.57
CA LEU A 299 15.72 -2.43 11.42
C LEU A 299 16.39 -1.51 12.45
N LYS A 300 16.43 -1.97 13.69
CA LYS A 300 17.02 -1.23 14.81
C LYS A 300 18.48 -0.88 14.54
N GLY A 301 18.87 0.36 14.87
CA GLY A 301 20.23 0.87 14.68
C GLY A 301 20.51 1.40 13.27
N ALA A 302 19.57 1.22 12.32
CA ALA A 302 19.66 1.94 11.05
C ALA A 302 19.57 3.44 11.27
N SER A 303 20.18 4.24 10.39
CA SER A 303 20.01 5.68 10.33
C SER A 303 19.32 6.08 9.06
N ILE A 304 18.56 7.16 9.13
CA ILE A 304 17.98 7.82 7.97
C ILE A 304 18.38 9.28 7.93
N GLU A 305 18.65 9.79 6.73
CA GLU A 305 18.78 11.21 6.42
C GLU A 305 17.84 11.54 5.27
N VAL A 306 17.20 12.71 5.33
CA VAL A 306 16.30 13.20 4.27
C VAL A 306 16.88 14.50 3.73
N PHE A 307 17.00 14.57 2.40
CA PHE A 307 17.50 15.76 1.70
C PHE A 307 16.46 16.26 0.71
N GLU A 308 16.31 17.56 0.59
CA GLU A 308 15.61 18.17 -0.54
C GLU A 308 16.48 18.06 -1.80
N ILE A 309 15.86 17.76 -2.93
CA ILE A 309 16.58 17.57 -4.19
C ILE A 309 16.01 18.44 -5.30
N ASP A 310 16.90 18.85 -6.22
CA ASP A 310 16.50 19.48 -7.47
C ASP A 310 15.68 18.48 -8.33
N PRO A 311 14.46 18.83 -8.73
CA PRO A 311 13.56 17.90 -9.40
C PRO A 311 14.00 17.49 -10.82
N ARG A 312 14.97 18.19 -11.42
CA ARG A 312 15.49 17.90 -12.77
C ARG A 312 16.76 17.07 -12.74
N THR A 313 17.55 17.21 -11.70
CA THR A 313 18.89 16.59 -11.65
C THR A 313 19.02 15.54 -10.55
N GLY A 314 18.12 15.50 -9.55
CA GLY A 314 18.25 14.66 -8.38
C GLY A 314 19.32 15.07 -7.38
N LYS A 315 20.04 16.21 -7.63
CA LYS A 315 21.09 16.71 -6.75
C LYS A 315 20.51 17.32 -5.48
N ARG A 316 21.19 17.09 -4.36
CA ARG A 316 20.83 17.68 -3.07
C ARG A 316 20.91 19.19 -3.10
N MET A 317 19.94 19.87 -2.49
CA MET A 317 19.87 21.35 -2.42
C MET A 317 20.31 21.89 -1.04
N GLY A 318 21.10 21.16 -0.30
CA GLY A 318 21.61 21.60 1.00
C GLY A 318 21.90 20.43 1.93
N ASN A 319 21.90 20.73 3.23
CA ASN A 319 22.07 19.74 4.29
C ASN A 319 20.82 18.89 4.49
N ALA A 320 20.95 17.78 5.22
CA ALA A 320 19.81 16.98 5.61
C ALA A 320 18.79 17.81 6.39
N VAL A 321 17.52 17.74 5.95
CA VAL A 321 16.38 18.43 6.58
C VAL A 321 15.73 17.57 7.67
N HIS A 322 16.05 16.28 7.72
CA HIS A 322 15.64 15.37 8.78
C HIS A 322 16.68 14.27 8.96
N GLN A 323 16.91 13.85 10.20
CA GLN A 323 17.80 12.75 10.56
C GLN A 323 17.23 11.99 11.75
N LYS A 324 17.35 10.66 11.73
CA LYS A 324 16.92 9.82 12.87
C LYS A 324 17.65 8.48 12.89
N THR A 325 17.95 7.99 14.09
CA THR A 325 18.34 6.59 14.31
C THR A 325 17.12 5.75 14.68
N ILE A 326 16.98 4.61 14.06
CA ILE A 326 15.81 3.72 14.19
C ILE A 326 15.89 2.94 15.50
N THR A 327 14.82 3.03 16.28
CA THR A 327 14.61 2.31 17.55
C THR A 327 13.82 1.02 17.32
N ASN A 328 13.38 0.38 18.41
CA ASN A 328 12.53 -0.82 18.37
C ASN A 328 11.18 -0.60 17.69
N GLU A 329 10.65 0.63 17.68
CA GLU A 329 9.40 0.98 17.02
C GLU A 329 9.52 0.99 15.50
N GLY A 330 10.74 1.14 14.98
CA GLY A 330 11.03 1.13 13.56
C GLY A 330 10.70 2.43 12.81
N THR A 331 10.07 3.41 13.47
CA THR A 331 9.59 4.64 12.83
C THR A 331 10.72 5.62 12.52
N TRP A 332 10.73 6.17 11.31
CA TRP A 332 11.74 7.13 10.88
C TRP A 332 11.29 8.60 10.98
N GLY A 333 9.99 8.85 10.97
CA GLY A 333 9.41 10.18 11.16
C GLY A 333 9.12 10.52 12.63
N PRO A 334 8.31 11.56 12.88
CA PRO A 334 7.65 12.40 11.89
C PRO A 334 8.58 13.43 11.24
N PHE A 335 8.42 13.62 9.95
CA PHE A 335 9.09 14.65 9.17
C PHE A 335 8.05 15.61 8.57
N GLN A 336 8.27 16.92 8.70
CA GLN A 336 7.39 17.94 8.10
C GLN A 336 7.98 18.37 6.75
N GLY A 337 7.22 18.13 5.69
CA GLY A 337 7.62 18.42 4.32
C GLY A 337 6.58 19.25 3.56
N GLN A 338 6.86 19.44 2.27
CA GLN A 338 5.98 20.11 1.31
C GLN A 338 5.55 19.10 0.24
N SER A 339 4.29 19.14 -0.18
CA SER A 339 3.79 18.24 -1.23
C SER A 339 4.41 18.51 -2.60
N SER A 340 4.94 19.71 -2.83
CA SER A 340 5.62 20.07 -4.08
C SER A 340 7.12 19.75 -4.13
N THR A 341 7.69 19.34 -2.99
CA THR A 341 9.14 19.09 -2.88
C THR A 341 9.47 17.62 -3.10
N ARG A 342 10.55 17.36 -3.81
CA ARG A 342 11.12 16.02 -3.96
C ARG A 342 12.19 15.80 -2.92
N TYR A 343 12.23 14.59 -2.40
CA TYR A 343 13.18 14.21 -1.35
C TYR A 343 13.98 12.98 -1.75
N GLU A 344 15.24 12.95 -1.36
CA GLU A 344 16.07 11.76 -1.25
C GLU A 344 16.04 11.28 0.19
N PHE A 345 15.77 9.99 0.38
CA PHE A 345 15.85 9.33 1.69
C PHE A 345 17.05 8.39 1.66
N VAL A 346 18.00 8.62 2.54
CA VAL A 346 19.22 7.82 2.63
C VAL A 346 19.13 6.93 3.85
N VAL A 347 19.11 5.63 3.65
CA VAL A 347 19.09 4.65 4.74
C VAL A 347 20.42 3.93 4.81
N THR A 348 21.06 3.97 5.97
CA THR A 348 22.32 3.28 6.26
C THR A 348 22.12 2.31 7.41
N ALA A 349 22.55 1.06 7.23
CA ALA A 349 22.48 0.02 8.25
C ALA A 349 23.61 -0.99 8.09
N THR A 350 24.08 -1.56 9.20
CA THR A 350 25.11 -2.60 9.18
C THR A 350 24.62 -3.83 8.40
N GLY A 351 25.44 -4.30 7.44
CA GLY A 351 25.11 -5.46 6.61
C GLY A 351 24.20 -5.17 5.42
N TYR A 352 23.92 -3.88 5.16
CA TYR A 352 23.16 -3.40 4.01
C TYR A 352 23.97 -2.41 3.20
N ALA A 353 23.62 -2.25 1.92
CA ALA A 353 24.09 -1.10 1.15
C ALA A 353 23.45 0.18 1.69
N THR A 354 24.20 1.28 1.71
CA THR A 354 23.58 2.60 1.87
C THR A 354 22.63 2.83 0.70
N THR A 355 21.34 2.84 0.99
CA THR A 355 20.30 2.85 -0.03
C THR A 355 19.70 4.24 -0.15
N HIS A 356 19.77 4.81 -1.36
CA HIS A 356 19.27 6.11 -1.72
C HIS A 356 17.91 5.96 -2.41
N PHE A 357 16.82 6.31 -1.71
CA PHE A 357 15.46 6.25 -2.24
C PHE A 357 15.05 7.60 -2.80
N TYR A 358 14.61 7.61 -4.05
CA TYR A 358 14.02 8.75 -4.73
C TYR A 358 12.58 8.43 -5.05
N ARG A 359 11.66 9.31 -4.67
CA ARG A 359 10.22 9.13 -4.83
C ARG A 359 9.59 10.37 -5.45
N SER A 360 8.40 10.20 -6.00
CA SER A 360 7.54 11.33 -6.36
C SER A 360 7.16 12.16 -5.13
N PRO A 361 6.81 13.43 -5.31
CA PRO A 361 6.27 14.24 -4.22
C PRO A 361 5.07 13.57 -3.56
N PHE A 362 4.95 13.72 -2.26
CA PHE A 362 3.86 13.13 -1.49
C PHE A 362 2.65 14.06 -1.51
N ALA A 363 1.58 13.64 -2.17
CA ALA A 363 0.37 14.45 -2.28
C ALA A 363 -0.27 14.77 -0.92
N ARG A 364 -0.13 13.88 0.05
CA ARG A 364 -0.72 14.01 1.40
C ARG A 364 0.19 13.43 2.47
N SER A 365 -0.09 13.78 3.70
CA SER A 365 0.51 13.17 4.88
C SER A 365 0.35 11.65 4.86
N SER A 366 1.32 10.92 5.42
CA SER A 366 1.27 9.45 5.49
C SER A 366 2.12 8.93 6.64
N GLN A 367 1.68 7.85 7.28
CA GLN A 367 2.40 7.11 8.32
C GLN A 367 2.93 5.76 7.84
N ILE A 368 2.75 5.44 6.55
CA ILE A 368 3.10 4.16 5.95
C ILE A 368 4.08 4.29 4.77
N ILE A 369 4.96 5.28 4.85
CA ILE A 369 6.07 5.46 3.92
C ILE A 369 7.23 4.55 4.38
N HIS A 370 7.07 3.26 4.10
CA HIS A 370 8.06 2.27 4.54
C HIS A 370 9.24 2.20 3.58
N MET A 371 10.40 1.86 4.13
CA MET A 371 11.63 1.66 3.38
C MET A 371 12.31 0.38 3.85
N ARG A 372 12.94 -0.30 2.92
CA ARG A 372 13.78 -1.46 3.20
C ARG A 372 15.08 -1.32 2.42
N PRO A 373 16.22 -1.06 3.09
CA PRO A 373 17.49 -0.94 2.41
C PRO A 373 17.87 -2.28 1.75
N GLU A 374 18.61 -2.18 0.66
CA GLU A 374 19.02 -3.32 -0.14
C GLU A 374 20.28 -3.99 0.45
N ARG A 375 20.38 -5.29 0.28
CA ARG A 375 21.67 -5.99 0.42
C ARG A 375 22.34 -6.08 -0.94
N MET A 376 23.65 -5.82 -0.99
CA MET A 376 24.43 -5.95 -2.21
C MET A 376 24.55 -7.42 -2.60
N ALA A 377 24.04 -7.79 -3.77
CA ALA A 377 24.23 -9.12 -4.35
C ALA A 377 25.64 -9.24 -4.93
N ASP A 378 26.16 -10.48 -5.06
CA ASP A 378 27.49 -10.70 -5.65
C ASP A 378 27.56 -10.17 -7.08
N ALA A 379 26.49 -10.34 -7.87
CA ALA A 379 26.42 -9.81 -9.23
C ALA A 379 26.43 -8.27 -9.32
N ASP A 380 26.15 -7.57 -8.22
CA ASP A 380 26.15 -6.10 -8.15
C ASP A 380 27.57 -5.55 -7.93
N LYS A 381 28.44 -6.33 -7.28
CA LYS A 381 29.79 -5.90 -6.88
C LYS A 381 30.67 -5.52 -8.05
N ALA A 382 30.43 -6.11 -9.24
CA ALA A 382 31.19 -5.80 -10.46
C ALA A 382 30.71 -4.52 -11.17
N ALA A 383 29.52 -4.01 -10.84
CA ALA A 383 28.99 -2.79 -11.42
C ALA A 383 29.58 -1.54 -10.75
N GLN A 384 29.71 -0.46 -11.48
CA GLN A 384 30.15 0.83 -10.94
C GLN A 384 29.00 1.54 -10.17
N ALA A 385 27.77 1.36 -10.63
CA ALA A 385 26.57 1.78 -9.92
C ALA A 385 25.42 0.79 -10.14
N VAL A 386 24.57 0.65 -9.13
CA VAL A 386 23.34 -0.18 -9.20
C VAL A 386 22.14 0.69 -8.94
N VAL A 387 21.16 0.61 -9.84
CA VAL A 387 19.91 1.37 -9.75
C VAL A 387 18.73 0.43 -9.95
N SER A 388 17.81 0.45 -9.00
CA SER A 388 16.55 -0.29 -9.05
C SER A 388 15.39 0.68 -9.34
N LEU A 389 14.56 0.37 -10.34
CA LEU A 389 13.24 0.96 -10.50
C LEU A 389 12.23 0.01 -9.88
N THR A 390 11.50 0.48 -8.86
CA THR A 390 10.55 -0.35 -8.11
C THR A 390 9.13 0.19 -8.20
N ARG A 391 8.17 -0.73 -8.35
CA ARG A 391 6.73 -0.47 -8.30
C ARG A 391 6.10 -1.31 -7.18
N PRO A 392 6.22 -0.89 -5.91
CA PRO A 392 5.81 -1.73 -4.78
C PRO A 392 4.32 -2.01 -4.73
N ARG A 393 3.48 -1.19 -5.38
CA ARG A 393 2.03 -1.32 -5.40
C ARG A 393 1.46 -1.99 -6.66
N GLY A 394 2.30 -2.45 -7.61
CA GLY A 394 1.84 -3.09 -8.83
C GLY A 394 2.96 -3.85 -9.54
N TYR A 395 2.65 -4.38 -10.72
CA TYR A 395 3.60 -5.07 -11.59
C TYR A 395 3.79 -4.31 -12.89
N PHE A 396 4.97 -4.40 -13.46
CA PHE A 396 5.27 -3.90 -14.79
C PHE A 396 4.73 -4.85 -15.86
N ASP A 397 4.10 -4.30 -16.89
CA ASP A 397 3.58 -5.05 -18.04
C ASP A 397 3.95 -4.32 -19.34
N ALA A 398 4.76 -4.98 -20.19
CA ALA A 398 5.27 -4.37 -21.41
C ALA A 398 4.21 -4.11 -22.49
N ASP A 399 3.01 -4.72 -22.40
CA ASP A 399 1.90 -4.46 -23.33
C ASP A 399 0.93 -3.40 -22.82
N ARG A 400 0.89 -3.18 -21.51
CA ARG A 400 -0.04 -2.25 -20.86
C ARG A 400 0.61 -0.90 -20.54
N ASP A 401 1.87 -0.92 -20.10
CA ASP A 401 2.50 0.21 -19.47
C ASP A 401 3.47 0.94 -20.42
N THR A 402 3.48 2.26 -20.31
CA THR A 402 4.51 3.10 -20.93
C THR A 402 5.63 3.31 -19.96
N MET A 403 6.84 2.85 -20.32
CA MET A 403 7.98 2.87 -19.41
C MET A 403 9.25 3.40 -20.09
N LEU A 404 9.99 4.22 -19.36
CA LEU A 404 11.36 4.59 -19.69
C LEU A 404 12.22 4.47 -18.44
N PHE A 405 13.38 3.85 -18.54
CA PHE A 405 14.35 3.79 -17.47
C PHE A 405 15.74 4.03 -18.03
N ASP A 406 16.37 5.11 -17.60
CA ASP A 406 17.64 5.62 -18.15
C ASP A 406 17.57 5.79 -19.68
N GLY A 407 16.45 6.34 -20.18
CA GLY A 407 16.18 6.56 -21.60
C GLY A 407 15.85 5.31 -22.43
N LYS A 408 15.78 4.13 -21.81
CA LYS A 408 15.46 2.86 -22.48
C LYS A 408 14.03 2.44 -22.19
N SER A 409 13.31 1.97 -23.22
CA SER A 409 11.96 1.39 -23.10
C SER A 409 11.96 -0.13 -23.05
N ASP A 410 12.99 -0.78 -23.62
CA ASP A 410 13.17 -2.23 -23.53
C ASP A 410 13.88 -2.56 -22.22
N LEU A 411 13.09 -2.94 -21.22
CA LEU A 411 13.59 -3.18 -19.86
C LEU A 411 13.75 -4.68 -19.60
N PRO A 412 14.89 -5.10 -19.02
CA PRO A 412 15.18 -6.51 -18.81
C PRO A 412 14.20 -7.14 -17.81
N GLY A 413 13.68 -8.33 -18.16
CA GLY A 413 12.85 -9.14 -17.28
C GLY A 413 11.39 -8.70 -17.16
N ILE A 414 10.96 -7.67 -17.92
CA ILE A 414 9.55 -7.30 -17.98
C ILE A 414 8.83 -8.24 -18.94
N THR A 415 7.78 -8.87 -18.43
CA THR A 415 6.92 -9.77 -19.21
C THR A 415 5.68 -9.03 -19.71
N LYS A 416 4.92 -9.69 -20.59
CA LYS A 416 3.73 -9.13 -21.23
C LYS A 416 2.47 -9.83 -20.76
N GLY A 417 1.39 -9.05 -20.59
CA GLY A 417 0.04 -9.54 -20.37
C GLY A 417 -0.11 -10.40 -19.15
N THR A 418 -0.76 -11.55 -19.26
CA THR A 418 -1.18 -12.42 -18.16
C THR A 418 -0.05 -12.93 -17.25
N GLY A 419 1.19 -12.96 -17.76
CA GLY A 419 2.38 -13.36 -16.99
C GLY A 419 3.06 -12.23 -16.24
N ALA A 420 2.60 -10.99 -16.36
CA ALA A 420 3.22 -9.83 -15.74
C ALA A 420 3.24 -9.97 -14.21
N GLY A 421 4.43 -9.94 -13.64
CA GLY A 421 4.60 -10.21 -12.21
C GLY A 421 5.87 -9.63 -11.59
N ASN A 422 6.62 -8.85 -12.35
CA ASN A 422 7.80 -8.14 -11.86
C ASN A 422 7.44 -6.74 -11.40
N SER A 423 7.81 -6.40 -10.17
CA SER A 423 7.70 -5.06 -9.58
C SER A 423 9.06 -4.36 -9.43
N ASN A 424 10.11 -4.93 -9.99
CA ASN A 424 11.47 -4.40 -9.89
C ASN A 424 12.26 -4.63 -11.19
N VAL A 425 12.91 -3.58 -11.66
CA VAL A 425 13.91 -3.64 -12.75
C VAL A 425 15.22 -3.12 -12.19
N ARG A 426 16.31 -3.90 -12.35
CA ARG A 426 17.62 -3.57 -11.79
C ARG A 426 18.63 -3.36 -12.91
N LEU A 427 19.21 -2.17 -12.98
CA LEU A 427 20.31 -1.83 -13.88
C LEU A 427 21.64 -1.89 -13.15
N ARG A 428 22.63 -2.53 -13.80
CA ARG A 428 24.03 -2.54 -13.41
C ARG A 428 24.81 -1.71 -14.42
N LEU A 429 25.30 -0.55 -13.96
CA LEU A 429 25.97 0.42 -14.81
C LEU A 429 27.48 0.25 -14.74
N SER A 430 28.15 0.40 -15.88
CA SER A 430 29.61 0.35 -16.03
C SER A 430 30.29 1.71 -15.85
N GLU A 431 29.50 2.80 -15.74
CA GLU A 431 30.00 4.15 -15.61
C GLU A 431 30.32 4.47 -14.14
N SER A 432 31.54 4.95 -13.88
CA SER A 432 32.01 5.30 -12.53
C SER A 432 31.62 6.71 -12.10
N THR A 433 31.23 7.57 -13.03
CA THR A 433 30.88 8.96 -12.72
C THR A 433 29.46 9.06 -12.18
N GLN A 434 29.33 9.74 -11.04
CA GLN A 434 28.02 10.06 -10.52
C GLN A 434 27.24 10.94 -11.51
N ARG A 435 26.06 10.53 -11.89
CA ARG A 435 25.18 11.26 -12.81
C ARG A 435 23.72 11.16 -12.41
N SER A 436 22.91 12.02 -13.00
CA SER A 436 21.46 11.91 -12.92
C SER A 436 20.99 10.65 -13.64
N ILE A 437 19.97 10.00 -13.08
CA ILE A 437 19.26 8.88 -13.66
C ILE A 437 17.76 9.10 -13.54
N SER A 438 17.00 8.77 -14.58
CA SER A 438 15.56 9.02 -14.60
C SER A 438 14.77 7.76 -14.93
N ALA A 439 13.53 7.74 -14.43
CA ALA A 439 12.52 6.78 -14.84
C ALA A 439 11.20 7.49 -15.11
N GLU A 440 10.45 6.95 -16.06
CA GLU A 440 9.07 7.36 -16.35
C GLU A 440 8.20 6.11 -16.44
N PHE A 441 7.04 6.15 -15.77
CA PHE A 441 6.07 5.07 -15.76
C PHE A 441 4.67 5.66 -15.82
N ASN A 442 3.94 5.42 -16.92
CA ASN A 442 2.56 5.89 -17.12
C ASN A 442 2.37 7.38 -16.76
N GLY A 443 3.38 8.23 -17.05
CA GLY A 443 3.40 9.66 -16.77
C GLY A 443 3.98 10.04 -15.41
N GLU A 444 4.20 9.11 -14.48
CA GLU A 444 4.96 9.37 -13.24
C GLU A 444 6.46 9.47 -13.58
N LYS A 445 7.11 10.58 -13.16
CA LYS A 445 8.53 10.86 -13.47
C LYS A 445 9.37 10.90 -12.21
N LEU A 446 10.41 10.10 -12.18
CA LEU A 446 11.41 10.07 -11.12
C LEU A 446 12.77 10.50 -11.64
N VAL A 447 13.52 11.19 -10.80
CA VAL A 447 14.92 11.54 -11.05
C VAL A 447 15.70 11.32 -9.77
N GLY A 448 16.84 10.68 -9.87
CA GLY A 448 17.78 10.47 -8.77
C GLY A 448 19.22 10.58 -9.26
N LEU A 449 20.15 10.17 -8.41
CA LEU A 449 21.58 10.08 -8.72
C LEU A 449 22.03 8.64 -8.69
N THR A 450 23.01 8.32 -9.53
CA THR A 450 23.79 7.09 -9.39
C THR A 450 24.80 7.24 -8.26
N TRP A 451 25.04 6.16 -7.50
CA TRP A 451 26.00 6.15 -6.39
C TRP A 451 26.97 4.97 -6.55
N PRO A 452 28.24 5.12 -6.16
CA PRO A 452 29.26 4.11 -6.40
C PRO A 452 29.06 2.86 -5.54
N THR A 453 28.96 1.70 -6.19
CA THR A 453 28.87 0.40 -5.51
C THR A 453 30.12 0.04 -4.73
N ALA A 454 31.30 0.48 -5.19
CA ALA A 454 32.58 0.30 -4.49
C ALA A 454 32.59 0.93 -3.08
N GLN A 455 31.72 1.89 -2.83
CA GLN A 455 31.52 2.51 -1.50
C GLN A 455 30.32 1.90 -0.75
N GLY A 456 29.73 0.83 -1.28
CA GLY A 456 28.58 0.16 -0.65
C GLY A 456 27.24 0.88 -0.84
N HIS A 457 27.08 1.65 -1.91
CA HIS A 457 25.84 2.41 -2.17
C HIS A 457 24.98 1.78 -3.28
N THR A 458 23.66 1.96 -3.19
CA THR A 458 22.67 1.62 -4.22
C THR A 458 21.62 2.72 -4.36
N THR A 459 21.00 2.80 -5.53
CA THR A 459 19.90 3.74 -5.81
C THR A 459 18.60 2.99 -6.03
N VAL A 460 17.51 3.51 -5.47
CA VAL A 460 16.15 3.04 -5.70
C VAL A 460 15.29 4.21 -6.19
N LEU A 461 14.77 4.10 -7.40
CA LEU A 461 13.69 4.94 -7.89
C LEU A 461 12.37 4.23 -7.60
N GLU A 462 11.58 4.73 -6.66
CA GLU A 462 10.36 4.07 -6.20
C GLU A 462 9.11 4.82 -6.65
N LEU A 463 8.29 4.16 -7.46
CA LEU A 463 7.03 4.67 -7.99
C LEU A 463 5.95 4.72 -6.90
N THR A 464 5.07 5.70 -7.02
CA THR A 464 3.89 5.88 -6.16
C THR A 464 2.68 5.11 -6.69
N PHE A 465 2.53 4.99 -8.02
CA PHE A 465 1.36 4.41 -8.69
C PHE A 465 1.63 3.15 -9.49
#